data_83b189c74e39bebd07175742396ef394
#
_entry.id   83b189c74e39bebd07175742396ef394
#
_cell.length_a   1.000
_cell.length_b   1.000
_cell.length_c   1.000
_cell.angle_alpha   90.00
_cell.angle_beta   90.00
_cell.angle_gamma   90.00
#
_symmetry.space_group_name_H-M   'P 1'
#
loop_
_entity.id
_entity.type
_entity.pdbx_description
1 polymer ?
#
loop_
_entity_poly.entity_id
_entity_poly.type
_entity_poly.pdbx_seq_one_letter_code
_entity_poly.pdbx_strand_id
1 'polypeptide(L)'
;MIATILTLSRKDVNALRITDDYSLHRVIYSLFEDVRSEAEKRSSVPSGFLFADKGGDAKGRQILILSDRPPLQPAHGELVSRPVPDEFLQHRFYKFEVTLNPTRKENKSGKRVPIKTREEVAAWFGGKSLASWGFSVDPARLDVRMLPVMQFSKQGDRTVTHGAASVSGMLRVENRDRFIESCNKGIGRGRAFGFGLLQIEPLKDDSNH
;
A
#
# COMPACT_ATOMS: atom_id res chain seq x y z
N MET A 1 -11.48 5.84 9.49
CA MET A 1 -10.48 4.79 9.13
C MET A 1 -10.11 3.95 10.34
N ILE A 2 -9.79 2.67 10.13
CA ILE A 2 -9.31 1.75 11.16
C ILE A 2 -7.95 1.23 10.72
N ALA A 3 -6.95 1.38 11.58
CA ALA A 3 -5.64 0.77 11.39
C ALA A 3 -5.59 -0.53 12.20
N THR A 4 -5.22 -1.62 11.54
CA THR A 4 -5.14 -2.95 12.13
C THR A 4 -3.78 -3.55 11.87
N ILE A 5 -3.19 -4.17 12.88
CA ILE A 5 -2.01 -5.03 12.74
C ILE A 5 -2.47 -6.47 12.87
N LEU A 6 -2.22 -7.26 11.84
CA LEU A 6 -2.34 -8.70 11.86
C LEU A 6 -0.95 -9.29 12.12
N THR A 7 -0.80 -10.03 13.22
CA THR A 7 0.41 -10.76 13.56
C THR A 7 0.19 -12.25 13.36
N LEU A 8 1.01 -12.86 12.51
CA LEU A 8 0.97 -14.28 12.19
C LEU A 8 2.23 -14.96 12.71
N SER A 9 2.09 -15.89 13.65
CA SER A 9 3.21 -16.76 14.06
C SER A 9 3.65 -17.66 12.90
N ARG A 10 4.81 -18.30 13.01
CA ARG A 10 5.25 -19.30 12.02
C ARG A 10 4.25 -20.45 11.85
N LYS A 11 3.56 -20.84 12.95
CA LYS A 11 2.51 -21.87 12.90
C LYS A 11 1.32 -21.38 12.07
N ASP A 12 0.91 -20.12 12.26
CA ASP A 12 -0.21 -19.52 11.52
C ASP A 12 0.12 -19.40 10.03
N VAL A 13 1.34 -18.93 9.69
CA VAL A 13 1.82 -18.87 8.30
C VAL A 13 1.74 -20.23 7.62
N ASN A 14 2.16 -21.30 8.31
CA ASN A 14 2.09 -22.67 7.80
C ASN A 14 0.65 -23.17 7.70
N ALA A 15 -0.20 -22.95 8.71
CA ALA A 15 -1.59 -23.36 8.73
C ALA A 15 -2.40 -22.69 7.61
N LEU A 16 -2.13 -21.40 7.38
CA LEU A 16 -2.77 -20.60 6.32
C LEU A 16 -2.13 -20.84 4.94
N ARG A 17 -1.06 -21.64 4.86
CA ARG A 17 -0.31 -21.94 3.62
C ARG A 17 0.11 -20.65 2.88
N ILE A 18 0.66 -19.70 3.64
CA ILE A 18 1.17 -18.45 3.06
C ILE A 18 2.57 -18.73 2.49
N THR A 19 2.65 -18.94 1.19
CA THR A 19 3.90 -19.26 0.46
C THR A 19 4.32 -18.11 -0.46
N ASP A 20 3.40 -17.22 -0.80
CA ASP A 20 3.61 -16.10 -1.71
C ASP A 20 2.66 -14.93 -1.40
N ASP A 21 2.79 -13.85 -2.15
CA ASP A 21 1.95 -12.66 -1.98
C ASP A 21 0.48 -12.90 -2.36
N TYR A 22 0.22 -13.88 -3.24
CA TYR A 22 -1.16 -14.23 -3.61
C TYR A 22 -1.87 -14.98 -2.48
N SER A 23 -1.18 -15.90 -1.82
CA SER A 23 -1.73 -16.59 -0.65
C SER A 23 -1.96 -15.62 0.52
N LEU A 24 -1.06 -14.66 0.71
CA LEU A 24 -1.27 -13.57 1.68
C LEU A 24 -2.49 -12.70 1.31
N HIS A 25 -2.59 -12.29 0.04
CA HIS A 25 -3.77 -11.57 -0.46
C HIS A 25 -5.08 -12.28 -0.11
N ARG A 26 -5.16 -13.60 -0.32
CA ARG A 26 -6.36 -14.41 0.02
C ARG A 26 -6.67 -14.34 1.51
N VAL A 27 -5.67 -14.44 2.37
CA VAL A 27 -5.83 -14.36 3.84
C VAL A 27 -6.37 -12.99 4.23
N ILE A 28 -5.82 -11.90 3.69
CA ILE A 28 -6.31 -10.55 4.00
C ILE A 28 -7.74 -10.35 3.50
N TYR A 29 -8.06 -10.83 2.30
CA TYR A 29 -9.40 -10.71 1.75
C TYR A 29 -10.45 -11.51 2.55
N SER A 30 -10.07 -12.63 3.18
CA SER A 30 -10.99 -13.39 4.04
C SER A 30 -11.33 -12.71 5.36
N LEU A 31 -10.60 -11.65 5.74
CA LEU A 31 -10.91 -10.84 6.92
C LEU A 31 -12.03 -9.82 6.68
N PHE A 32 -12.49 -9.66 5.45
CA PHE A 32 -13.50 -8.65 5.12
C PHE A 32 -14.60 -9.26 4.26
N GLU A 33 -15.83 -9.00 4.65
CA GLU A 33 -16.96 -9.28 3.77
C GLU A 33 -16.87 -8.40 2.52
N ASP A 34 -17.10 -8.99 1.34
CA ASP A 34 -17.16 -8.22 0.12
C ASP A 34 -18.52 -7.54 -0.03
N VAL A 35 -18.59 -6.30 0.40
CA VAL A 35 -19.81 -5.48 0.39
C VAL A 35 -20.11 -4.86 -0.99
N ARG A 36 -19.24 -5.10 -1.99
CA ARG A 36 -19.40 -4.58 -3.35
C ARG A 36 -20.41 -5.38 -4.15
N SER A 37 -21.25 -4.69 -4.88
CA SER A 37 -22.12 -5.30 -5.89
C SER A 37 -21.29 -5.90 -7.05
N GLU A 38 -21.87 -6.79 -7.82
CA GLU A 38 -21.18 -7.38 -8.99
C GLU A 38 -20.78 -6.31 -10.04
N ALA A 39 -21.56 -5.26 -10.17
CA ALA A 39 -21.23 -4.13 -11.05
C ALA A 39 -19.99 -3.38 -10.55
N GLU A 40 -19.88 -3.14 -9.25
CA GLU A 40 -18.73 -2.48 -8.62
C GLU A 40 -17.46 -3.32 -8.71
N LYS A 41 -17.55 -4.64 -8.56
CA LYS A 41 -16.42 -5.55 -8.76
C LYS A 41 -15.88 -5.47 -10.19
N ARG A 42 -16.78 -5.42 -11.18
CA ARG A 42 -16.41 -5.28 -12.61
C ARG A 42 -15.81 -3.91 -12.93
N SER A 43 -16.27 -2.85 -12.29
CA SER A 43 -15.75 -1.49 -12.45
C SER A 43 -14.48 -1.19 -11.64
N SER A 44 -13.92 -2.21 -10.96
CA SER A 44 -12.69 -2.09 -10.16
C SER A 44 -12.81 -1.09 -8.99
N VAL A 45 -14.00 -0.96 -8.40
CA VAL A 45 -14.20 -0.20 -7.17
C VAL A 45 -13.32 -0.79 -6.07
N PRO A 46 -12.62 0.04 -5.27
CA PRO A 46 -11.78 -0.42 -4.18
C PRO A 46 -12.55 -1.30 -3.18
N SER A 47 -11.87 -2.28 -2.60
CA SER A 47 -12.47 -3.22 -1.62
C SER A 47 -12.75 -2.60 -0.25
N GLY A 48 -12.38 -1.34 -0.03
CA GLY A 48 -12.54 -0.64 1.25
C GLY A 48 -11.40 -0.90 2.25
N PHE A 49 -10.37 -1.61 1.83
CA PHE A 49 -9.16 -1.82 2.62
C PHE A 49 -7.90 -1.87 1.76
N LEU A 50 -6.79 -1.54 2.42
CA LEU A 50 -5.43 -1.60 1.90
C LEU A 50 -4.58 -2.38 2.88
N PHE A 51 -3.48 -2.96 2.43
CA PHE A 51 -2.53 -3.59 3.34
C PHE A 51 -1.08 -3.41 2.87
N ALA A 52 -0.15 -3.54 3.81
CA ALA A 52 1.27 -3.61 3.57
C ALA A 52 1.87 -4.74 4.41
N ASP A 53 2.62 -5.60 3.76
CA ASP A 53 3.40 -6.63 4.43
C ASP A 53 4.67 -5.99 4.99
N LYS A 54 4.85 -6.09 6.30
CA LYS A 54 6.05 -5.60 6.98
C LYS A 54 7.14 -6.66 7.07
N GLY A 55 6.91 -7.82 6.47
CA GLY A 55 7.79 -8.97 6.56
C GLY A 55 7.66 -9.73 7.89
N GLY A 56 8.58 -10.65 8.09
CA GLY A 56 8.62 -11.48 9.29
C GLY A 56 9.97 -11.42 10.02
N ASP A 57 9.89 -11.57 11.34
CA ASP A 57 11.04 -11.71 12.24
C ASP A 57 10.88 -12.96 13.12
N ALA A 58 11.64 -13.02 14.24
CA ALA A 58 11.54 -14.10 15.22
C ALA A 58 10.16 -14.19 15.90
N LYS A 59 9.41 -13.09 15.95
CA LYS A 59 8.07 -12.99 16.57
C LYS A 59 6.96 -13.37 15.62
N GLY A 60 7.20 -13.35 14.30
CA GLY A 60 6.21 -13.66 13.28
C GLY A 60 6.18 -12.66 12.14
N ARG A 61 5.21 -12.81 11.24
CA ARG A 61 4.96 -11.91 10.11
C ARG A 61 3.91 -10.87 10.51
N GLN A 62 4.18 -9.61 10.23
CA GLN A 62 3.28 -8.52 10.54
C GLN A 62 2.73 -7.89 9.26
N ILE A 63 1.43 -7.69 9.24
CA ILE A 63 0.73 -7.04 8.15
C ILE A 63 -0.03 -5.83 8.71
N LEU A 64 0.28 -4.65 8.18
CA LEU A 64 -0.49 -3.44 8.46
C LEU A 64 -1.67 -3.38 7.50
N ILE A 65 -2.87 -3.19 8.04
CA ILE A 65 -4.11 -3.07 7.27
C ILE A 65 -4.76 -1.73 7.61
N LEU A 66 -5.22 -1.02 6.61
CA LEU A 66 -6.04 0.19 6.75
C LEU A 66 -7.38 -0.07 6.10
N SER A 67 -8.49 0.12 6.82
CA SER A 67 -9.83 -0.23 6.35
C SER A 67 -10.89 0.80 6.74
N ASP A 68 -12.00 0.81 5.98
CA ASP A 68 -13.19 1.61 6.25
C ASP A 68 -14.15 0.94 7.25
N ARG A 69 -13.96 -0.36 7.53
CA ARG A 69 -14.75 -1.19 8.44
C ARG A 69 -13.86 -2.14 9.24
N PRO A 70 -14.35 -2.63 10.40
CA PRO A 70 -13.57 -3.57 11.20
C PRO A 70 -13.38 -4.90 10.46
N PRO A 71 -12.19 -5.53 10.58
CA PRO A 71 -11.97 -6.87 10.07
C PRO A 71 -12.72 -7.92 10.92
N LEU A 72 -13.05 -9.04 10.29
CA LEU A 72 -13.52 -10.25 10.97
C LEU A 72 -12.38 -10.86 11.78
N GLN A 73 -12.73 -11.56 12.86
CA GLN A 73 -11.74 -12.31 13.64
C GLN A 73 -11.18 -13.47 12.80
N PRO A 74 -9.88 -13.60 12.65
CA PRO A 74 -9.26 -14.68 11.91
C PRO A 74 -9.26 -15.98 12.71
N ALA A 75 -9.27 -17.11 12.02
CA ALA A 75 -9.05 -18.41 12.64
C ALA A 75 -7.60 -18.62 13.13
N HIS A 76 -6.65 -17.86 12.56
CA HIS A 76 -5.23 -17.90 12.86
C HIS A 76 -4.65 -16.50 12.91
N GLY A 77 -3.74 -16.27 13.87
CA GLY A 77 -3.11 -14.97 14.08
C GLY A 77 -3.89 -14.06 15.04
N GLU A 78 -3.30 -12.93 15.34
CA GLU A 78 -3.83 -11.94 16.27
C GLU A 78 -4.08 -10.62 15.56
N LEU A 79 -5.24 -10.01 15.81
CA LEU A 79 -5.60 -8.68 15.33
C LEU A 79 -5.59 -7.66 16.45
N VAL A 80 -4.88 -6.56 16.21
CA VAL A 80 -4.96 -5.35 17.05
C VAL A 80 -5.43 -4.20 16.18
N SER A 81 -6.65 -3.72 16.43
CA SER A 81 -7.28 -2.63 15.66
C SER A 81 -7.44 -1.38 16.51
N ARG A 82 -7.22 -0.22 15.89
CA ARG A 82 -7.45 1.10 16.50
C ARG A 82 -8.06 2.05 15.46
N PRO A 83 -9.03 2.89 15.83
CA PRO A 83 -9.45 3.98 14.98
C PRO A 83 -8.29 4.93 14.74
N VAL A 84 -8.17 5.43 13.52
CA VAL A 84 -7.23 6.51 13.19
C VAL A 84 -7.91 7.84 13.56
N PRO A 85 -7.35 8.63 14.47
CA PRO A 85 -7.93 9.92 14.86
C PRO A 85 -8.00 10.88 13.67
N ASP A 86 -9.02 11.73 13.62
CA ASP A 86 -9.19 12.70 12.53
C ASP A 86 -8.01 13.69 12.46
N GLU A 87 -7.43 14.04 13.61
CA GLU A 87 -6.27 14.92 13.71
C GLU A 87 -5.02 14.31 13.08
N PHE A 88 -4.94 12.99 12.96
CA PHE A 88 -3.79 12.29 12.40
C PHE A 88 -3.49 12.73 10.98
N LEU A 89 -4.50 13.10 10.18
CA LEU A 89 -4.34 13.55 8.80
C LEU A 89 -4.31 15.08 8.66
N GLN A 90 -4.25 15.84 9.77
CA GLN A 90 -4.27 17.31 9.76
C GLN A 90 -2.87 17.93 9.78
N HIS A 91 -1.81 17.17 10.00
CA HIS A 91 -0.44 17.68 9.98
C HIS A 91 -0.02 18.13 8.57
N ARG A 92 0.98 18.97 8.51
CA ARG A 92 1.53 19.48 7.26
C ARG A 92 2.65 18.60 6.71
N PHE A 93 3.43 17.98 7.59
CA PHE A 93 4.59 17.17 7.24
C PHE A 93 4.47 15.77 7.83
N TYR A 94 4.95 14.79 7.06
CA TYR A 94 5.00 13.39 7.49
C TYR A 94 6.28 12.72 7.01
N LYS A 95 6.82 11.83 7.82
CA LYS A 95 7.61 10.73 7.27
C LYS A 95 6.66 9.76 6.58
N PHE A 96 7.11 9.13 5.50
CA PHE A 96 6.31 8.11 4.84
C PHE A 96 7.14 6.95 4.33
N GLU A 97 6.48 5.82 4.17
CA GLU A 97 6.95 4.65 3.44
C GLU A 97 5.79 4.08 2.62
N VAL A 98 6.08 3.65 1.40
CA VAL A 98 5.09 3.00 0.54
C VAL A 98 5.75 2.01 -0.41
N THR A 99 5.16 0.83 -0.56
CA THR A 99 5.55 -0.12 -1.61
C THR A 99 4.64 0.08 -2.81
N LEU A 100 5.23 0.21 -4.00
CA LEU A 100 4.53 0.55 -5.23
C LEU A 100 4.91 -0.38 -6.37
N ASN A 101 4.02 -0.45 -7.38
CA ASN A 101 4.31 -0.99 -8.70
C ASN A 101 4.50 0.20 -9.67
N PRO A 102 5.73 0.74 -9.79
CA PRO A 102 5.98 1.92 -10.61
C PRO A 102 5.93 1.57 -12.09
N THR A 103 4.98 2.19 -12.80
CA THR A 103 4.78 1.96 -14.23
C THR A 103 4.54 3.26 -14.97
N ARG A 104 5.01 3.34 -16.22
CA ARG A 104 4.70 4.44 -17.14
C ARG A 104 4.04 3.91 -18.41
N LYS A 105 3.27 4.75 -19.07
CA LYS A 105 2.74 4.46 -20.40
C LYS A 105 3.84 4.76 -21.42
N GLU A 106 4.14 3.80 -22.26
CA GLU A 106 5.10 4.00 -23.35
C GLU A 106 4.43 4.73 -24.52
N ASN A 107 5.06 5.82 -24.98
CA ASN A 107 4.46 6.69 -26.00
C ASN A 107 4.22 5.98 -27.34
N LYS A 108 5.13 5.08 -27.75
CA LYS A 108 5.04 4.40 -29.05
C LYS A 108 3.98 3.30 -29.08
N SER A 109 3.92 2.46 -28.06
CA SER A 109 3.03 1.29 -28.03
C SER A 109 1.72 1.52 -27.27
N GLY A 110 1.63 2.61 -26.50
CA GLY A 110 0.54 2.85 -25.56
C GLY A 110 0.49 1.85 -24.39
N LYS A 111 1.38 0.86 -24.37
CA LYS A 111 1.47 -0.17 -23.33
C LYS A 111 2.09 0.41 -22.05
N ARG A 112 1.73 -0.21 -20.93
CA ARG A 112 2.38 0.10 -19.67
C ARG A 112 3.63 -0.75 -19.50
N VAL A 113 4.72 -0.07 -19.16
CA VAL A 113 6.03 -0.69 -18.91
C VAL A 113 6.49 -0.37 -17.48
N PRO A 114 7.20 -1.27 -16.81
CA PRO A 114 7.75 -1.00 -15.49
C PRO A 114 8.87 0.05 -15.59
N ILE A 115 8.99 0.85 -14.54
CA ILE A 115 10.13 1.74 -14.33
C ILE A 115 11.21 0.92 -13.61
N LYS A 116 12.45 0.97 -14.09
CA LYS A 116 13.49 0.00 -13.70
C LYS A 116 14.64 0.59 -12.88
N THR A 117 14.82 1.90 -12.86
CA THR A 117 15.91 2.54 -12.11
C THR A 117 15.38 3.34 -10.93
N ARG A 118 16.21 3.52 -9.90
CA ARG A 118 15.86 4.28 -8.69
C ARG A 118 15.58 5.73 -9.02
N GLU A 119 16.38 6.32 -9.87
CA GLU A 119 16.30 7.72 -10.30
C GLU A 119 14.99 7.98 -11.06
N GLU A 120 14.64 7.07 -11.98
CA GLU A 120 13.36 7.16 -12.71
C GLU A 120 12.17 6.98 -11.78
N VAL A 121 12.25 6.09 -10.78
CA VAL A 121 11.19 5.90 -9.78
C VAL A 121 11.05 7.16 -8.92
N ALA A 122 12.15 7.75 -8.44
CA ALA A 122 12.12 8.98 -7.64
C ALA A 122 11.49 10.14 -8.42
N ALA A 123 11.92 10.36 -9.66
CA ALA A 123 11.37 11.40 -10.53
C ALA A 123 9.87 11.18 -10.83
N TRP A 124 9.49 9.93 -11.16
CA TRP A 124 8.09 9.55 -11.40
C TRP A 124 7.23 9.77 -10.15
N PHE A 125 7.73 9.37 -8.98
CA PHE A 125 7.03 9.52 -7.71
C PHE A 125 6.81 11.00 -7.38
N GLY A 126 7.85 11.83 -7.49
CA GLY A 126 7.74 13.27 -7.24
C GLY A 126 6.75 13.97 -8.16
N GLY A 127 6.73 13.62 -9.46
CA GLY A 127 5.75 14.15 -10.40
C GLY A 127 4.32 13.68 -10.09
N LYS A 128 4.14 12.42 -9.69
CA LYS A 128 2.82 11.86 -9.35
C LYS A 128 2.28 12.37 -8.02
N SER A 129 3.13 12.53 -7.01
CA SER A 129 2.73 12.99 -5.69
C SER A 129 2.07 14.36 -5.75
N LEU A 130 2.67 15.30 -6.47
CA LEU A 130 2.13 16.64 -6.63
C LEU A 130 0.89 16.67 -7.54
N ALA A 131 0.97 16.01 -8.70
CA ALA A 131 -0.10 16.09 -9.70
C ALA A 131 -1.38 15.34 -9.28
N SER A 132 -1.25 14.23 -8.50
CA SER A 132 -2.36 13.30 -8.32
C SER A 132 -2.67 12.97 -6.85
N TRP A 133 -1.69 13.02 -5.94
CA TRP A 133 -1.85 12.48 -4.58
C TRP A 133 -1.94 13.53 -3.48
N GLY A 134 -1.83 14.82 -3.83
CA GLY A 134 -2.06 15.94 -2.92
C GLY A 134 -0.90 16.27 -2.00
N PHE A 135 0.31 15.78 -2.27
CA PHE A 135 1.51 16.10 -1.51
C PHE A 135 2.73 16.29 -2.41
N SER A 136 3.73 16.98 -1.92
CA SER A 136 5.04 17.14 -2.56
C SER A 136 6.09 16.37 -1.80
N VAL A 137 7.15 15.98 -2.51
CA VAL A 137 8.37 15.37 -1.98
C VAL A 137 9.57 16.01 -2.70
N ASP A 138 10.73 15.95 -2.07
CA ASP A 138 12.01 16.24 -2.74
C ASP A 138 12.56 14.93 -3.32
N PRO A 139 12.56 14.74 -4.66
CA PRO A 139 13.03 13.50 -5.27
C PRO A 139 14.49 13.16 -4.93
N ALA A 140 15.33 14.17 -4.65
CA ALA A 140 16.73 13.96 -4.28
C ALA A 140 16.91 13.38 -2.87
N ARG A 141 15.87 13.48 -2.03
CA ARG A 141 15.87 13.02 -0.63
C ARG A 141 15.03 11.77 -0.41
N LEU A 142 14.56 11.13 -1.49
CA LEU A 142 13.84 9.86 -1.39
C LEU A 142 14.84 8.71 -1.27
N ASP A 143 14.56 7.79 -0.33
CA ASP A 143 15.16 6.47 -0.36
C ASP A 143 14.29 5.56 -1.22
N VAL A 144 14.83 5.11 -2.35
CA VAL A 144 14.16 4.20 -3.29
C VAL A 144 14.89 2.88 -3.31
N ARG A 145 14.19 1.81 -2.96
CA ARG A 145 14.68 0.43 -3.01
C ARG A 145 13.91 -0.36 -4.05
N MET A 146 14.60 -0.84 -5.07
CA MET A 146 14.02 -1.78 -6.02
C MET A 146 13.87 -3.14 -5.33
N LEU A 147 12.67 -3.68 -5.36
CA LEU A 147 12.34 -4.96 -4.74
C LEU A 147 12.30 -6.07 -5.81
N PRO A 148 12.41 -7.34 -5.41
CA PRO A 148 12.20 -8.45 -6.30
C PRO A 148 10.86 -8.34 -7.02
N VAL A 149 10.83 -8.83 -8.26
CA VAL A 149 9.61 -8.84 -9.06
C VAL A 149 8.62 -9.83 -8.45
N MET A 150 7.42 -9.35 -8.13
CA MET A 150 6.34 -10.19 -7.65
C MET A 150 5.66 -10.89 -8.81
N GLN A 151 5.54 -12.21 -8.73
CA GLN A 151 4.85 -13.03 -9.73
C GLN A 151 3.62 -13.67 -9.09
N PHE A 152 2.49 -13.54 -9.74
CA PHE A 152 1.22 -14.12 -9.31
C PHE A 152 0.72 -15.08 -10.37
N SER A 153 0.52 -16.33 -10.02
CA SER A 153 -0.15 -17.29 -10.89
C SER A 153 -1.65 -17.18 -10.67
N LYS A 154 -2.37 -16.61 -11.65
CA LYS A 154 -3.83 -16.67 -11.68
C LYS A 154 -4.25 -18.05 -12.20
N GLN A 155 -5.33 -18.64 -11.63
CA GLN A 155 -5.95 -19.83 -12.22
C GLN A 155 -6.16 -19.61 -13.72
N GLY A 156 -5.53 -20.45 -14.59
CA GLY A 156 -5.60 -20.32 -16.04
C GLY A 156 -4.34 -19.77 -16.70
N ASP A 157 -3.14 -20.20 -16.29
CA ASP A 157 -1.85 -20.03 -16.99
C ASP A 157 -1.37 -18.60 -17.31
N ARG A 158 -1.96 -17.57 -16.70
CA ARG A 158 -1.48 -16.20 -16.84
C ARG A 158 -0.72 -15.77 -15.60
N THR A 159 0.60 -15.76 -15.69
CA THR A 159 1.46 -15.13 -14.70
C THR A 159 1.37 -13.61 -14.82
N VAL A 160 0.90 -12.95 -13.76
CA VAL A 160 0.94 -11.49 -13.67
C VAL A 160 2.23 -11.10 -12.96
N THR A 161 3.05 -10.30 -13.62
CA THR A 161 4.33 -9.85 -13.10
C THR A 161 4.23 -8.38 -12.71
N HIS A 162 4.55 -8.06 -11.46
CA HIS A 162 4.62 -6.70 -10.95
C HIS A 162 6.05 -6.35 -10.56
N GLY A 163 6.60 -5.30 -11.17
CA GLY A 163 7.78 -4.65 -10.62
C GLY A 163 7.42 -4.01 -9.28
N ALA A 164 8.31 -4.06 -8.31
CA ALA A 164 8.08 -3.48 -6.99
C ALA A 164 9.20 -2.54 -6.60
N ALA A 165 8.84 -1.44 -5.93
CA ALA A 165 9.78 -0.54 -5.30
C ALA A 165 9.21 -0.03 -3.98
N SER A 166 10.04 0.00 -2.94
CA SER A 166 9.75 0.75 -1.71
C SER A 166 10.29 2.16 -1.88
N VAL A 167 9.47 3.14 -1.54
CA VAL A 167 9.83 4.56 -1.55
C VAL A 167 9.54 5.12 -0.17
N SER A 168 10.54 5.76 0.43
CA SER A 168 10.40 6.41 1.72
C SER A 168 11.09 7.78 1.75
N GLY A 169 10.66 8.63 2.68
CA GLY A 169 11.18 9.98 2.81
C GLY A 169 10.26 10.87 3.63
N MET A 170 10.31 12.16 3.36
CA MET A 170 9.41 13.16 3.92
C MET A 170 8.49 13.69 2.84
N LEU A 171 7.24 13.94 3.20
CA LEU A 171 6.25 14.59 2.35
C LEU A 171 5.71 15.86 3.01
N ARG A 172 5.30 16.80 2.18
CA ARG A 172 4.54 17.99 2.56
C ARG A 172 3.16 17.96 1.90
N VAL A 173 2.12 18.11 2.70
CA VAL A 173 0.74 18.16 2.19
C VAL A 173 0.51 19.48 1.47
N GLU A 174 0.08 19.41 0.21
CA GLU A 174 -0.21 20.56 -0.66
C GLU A 174 -1.73 20.72 -0.91
N ASN A 175 -2.42 19.59 -1.02
CA ASN A 175 -3.87 19.58 -1.15
C ASN A 175 -4.44 18.54 -0.17
N ARG A 176 -5.10 19.01 0.87
CA ARG A 176 -5.58 18.18 1.99
C ARG A 176 -6.56 17.10 1.54
N ASP A 177 -7.54 17.47 0.73
CA ASP A 177 -8.59 16.54 0.32
C ASP A 177 -8.02 15.40 -0.53
N ARG A 178 -7.14 15.71 -1.47
CA ARG A 178 -6.45 14.70 -2.28
C ARG A 178 -5.50 13.83 -1.46
N PHE A 179 -4.85 14.41 -0.45
CA PHE A 179 -3.98 13.65 0.45
C PHE A 179 -4.79 12.67 1.28
N ILE A 180 -5.91 13.10 1.88
CA ILE A 180 -6.83 12.23 2.61
C ILE A 180 -7.37 11.13 1.70
N GLU A 181 -7.77 11.46 0.48
CA GLU A 181 -8.23 10.48 -0.51
C GLU A 181 -7.13 9.45 -0.82
N SER A 182 -5.90 9.90 -0.98
CA SER A 182 -4.73 9.03 -1.22
C SER A 182 -4.43 8.10 -0.06
N CYS A 183 -4.57 8.56 1.17
CA CYS A 183 -4.46 7.71 2.36
C CYS A 183 -5.58 6.66 2.41
N ASN A 184 -6.81 7.05 2.11
CA ASN A 184 -7.98 6.17 2.18
C ASN A 184 -8.04 5.13 1.04
N LYS A 185 -7.75 5.56 -0.19
CA LYS A 185 -7.88 4.71 -1.39
C LYS A 185 -6.58 4.06 -1.82
N GLY A 186 -5.46 4.46 -1.22
CA GLY A 186 -4.13 4.05 -1.63
C GLY A 186 -3.67 4.72 -2.93
N ILE A 187 -2.36 4.71 -3.15
CA ILE A 187 -1.71 5.33 -4.30
C ILE A 187 -1.15 4.30 -5.28
N GLY A 188 -1.13 4.63 -6.56
CA GLY A 188 -0.57 3.76 -7.59
C GLY A 188 -1.46 2.57 -7.96
N ARG A 189 -0.83 1.52 -8.45
CA ARG A 189 -1.47 0.30 -9.00
C ARG A 189 -1.15 -0.93 -8.15
N GLY A 190 -1.97 -1.97 -8.29
CA GLY A 190 -1.75 -3.24 -7.61
C GLY A 190 -2.17 -3.25 -6.14
N ARG A 191 -3.04 -2.33 -5.73
CA ARG A 191 -3.49 -2.17 -4.32
C ARG A 191 -4.02 -3.46 -3.71
N ALA A 192 -4.67 -4.29 -4.50
CA ALA A 192 -5.14 -5.61 -4.07
C ALA A 192 -4.01 -6.56 -3.63
N PHE A 193 -2.77 -6.29 -4.03
CA PHE A 193 -1.61 -7.14 -3.75
C PHE A 193 -0.63 -6.49 -2.76
N GLY A 194 -1.11 -5.61 -1.89
CA GLY A 194 -0.29 -4.99 -0.85
C GLY A 194 0.54 -3.78 -1.32
N PHE A 195 0.26 -3.26 -2.52
CA PHE A 195 0.85 -2.02 -2.99
C PHE A 195 0.00 -0.80 -2.60
N GLY A 196 0.65 0.35 -2.48
CA GLY A 196 0.01 1.64 -2.43
C GLY A 196 -0.57 2.06 -1.09
N LEU A 197 -0.43 1.28 -0.03
CA LEU A 197 -0.72 1.76 1.32
C LEU A 197 0.35 2.78 1.73
N LEU A 198 -0.04 4.05 1.78
CA LEU A 198 0.82 5.12 2.26
C LEU A 198 0.90 5.06 3.79
N GLN A 199 2.01 4.53 4.30
CA GLN A 199 2.30 4.45 5.72
C GLN A 199 2.93 5.78 6.13
N ILE A 200 2.33 6.50 7.07
CA ILE A 200 2.73 7.85 7.44
C ILE A 200 2.90 7.99 8.95
N GLU A 201 3.85 8.84 9.33
CA GLU A 201 4.11 9.27 10.71
C GLU A 201 4.14 10.79 10.72
N PRO A 202 3.26 11.46 11.50
CA PRO A 202 3.25 12.91 11.58
C PRO A 202 4.58 13.44 12.11
N LEU A 203 5.07 14.49 11.50
CA LEU A 203 6.19 15.26 12.02
C LEU A 203 5.63 16.47 12.78
N LYS A 204 6.26 16.82 13.90
CA LYS A 204 5.93 18.07 14.58
C LYS A 204 6.26 19.21 13.62
N ASP A 205 5.33 20.14 13.50
CA ASP A 205 5.63 21.44 12.87
C ASP A 205 6.56 22.17 13.84
N ASP A 206 7.86 22.11 13.60
CA ASP A 206 8.84 22.98 14.26
C ASP A 206 8.72 24.42 13.68
N SER A 207 7.48 24.92 13.62
CA SER A 207 7.18 26.30 13.19
C SER A 207 7.25 27.25 14.38
N ASN A 208 8.37 27.22 15.11
CA ASN A 208 8.71 28.26 16.08
C ASN A 208 10.22 28.53 16.01
N HIS A 209 10.60 29.26 14.96
CA HIS A 209 11.75 30.15 15.03
C HIS A 209 11.57 31.26 14.00
#